data_8f98e33012dd20c6a6a4c9d649b714a6
#
_entry.id   8f98e33012dd20c6a6a4c9d649b714a6
#
_cell.length_a   1.000
_cell.length_b   1.000
_cell.length_c   1.000
_cell.angle_alpha   90.00
_cell.angle_beta   90.00
_cell.angle_gamma   90.00
#
_symmetry.space_group_name_H-M   'P 1'
#
loop_
_entity.id
_entity.type
_entity.pdbx_description
1 polymer ?
#
loop_
_entity_poly.entity_id
_entity_poly.type
_entity_poly.pdbx_seq_one_letter_code
_entity_poly.pdbx_strand_id
1 'polypeptide(L)'
;MEKYADVLIFYINGYIKDVHEAEDLMIEAFSQIFAKERPITGEGSFKAYLYKTARNLALRHSKKHRHIFLWIDDLDFELPDKTLAETKVFRNERDRQLYAALDKLKPEYREAVYLIYLEEMSYRNAAAVMSKSEHQIKNLVYRGKQSLKAILEQEGFEYADE
;
A
#
# COMPACT_ATOMS: atom_id res chain seq x y z
N MET A 1 6.31 10.13 13.53
CA MET A 1 6.81 8.96 12.78
C MET A 1 6.08 7.67 13.10
N GLU A 2 5.89 7.32 14.36
CA GLU A 2 5.26 6.05 14.74
C GLU A 2 3.84 5.88 14.18
N LYS A 3 3.07 6.96 14.14
CA LYS A 3 1.67 6.94 13.64
C LYS A 3 1.54 6.44 12.20
N TYR A 4 2.52 6.73 11.35
CA TYR A 4 2.47 6.40 9.92
C TYR A 4 3.38 5.24 9.51
N ALA A 5 4.30 4.83 10.37
CA ALA A 5 5.35 3.89 10.00
C ALA A 5 4.79 2.54 9.53
N ASP A 6 3.97 1.90 10.35
CA ASP A 6 3.45 0.55 10.06
C ASP A 6 2.54 0.52 8.84
N VAL A 7 1.65 1.50 8.73
CA VAL A 7 0.72 1.58 7.60
C VAL A 7 1.43 1.94 6.30
N LEU A 8 2.47 2.78 6.38
CA LEU A 8 3.27 3.14 5.22
C LEU A 8 4.11 1.95 4.73
N ILE A 9 4.68 1.18 5.65
CA ILE A 9 5.39 -0.08 5.32
C ILE A 9 4.44 -1.04 4.59
N PHE A 10 3.24 -1.23 5.08
CA PHE A 10 2.23 -2.07 4.42
C PHE A 10 1.94 -1.58 2.99
N TYR A 11 1.75 -0.27 2.83
CA TYR A 11 1.47 0.34 1.55
C TYR A 11 2.61 0.12 0.54
N ILE A 12 3.84 0.40 0.96
CA ILE A 12 5.04 0.20 0.13
C ILE A 12 5.23 -1.28 -0.21
N ASN A 13 5.05 -2.16 0.78
CA ASN A 13 5.24 -3.59 0.60
C ASN A 13 4.27 -4.21 -0.43
N GLY A 14 3.14 -3.56 -0.68
CA GLY A 14 2.23 -3.97 -1.75
C GLY A 14 2.88 -3.94 -3.14
N TYR A 15 3.88 -3.09 -3.33
CA TYR A 15 4.63 -2.99 -4.58
C TYR A 15 5.89 -3.83 -4.59
N ILE A 16 6.56 -3.99 -3.46
CA ILE A 16 7.93 -4.52 -3.37
C ILE A 16 7.95 -5.98 -2.93
N LYS A 17 7.01 -6.38 -2.06
CA LYS A 17 6.92 -7.73 -1.49
C LYS A 17 8.14 -8.14 -0.65
N ASP A 18 8.80 -7.15 -0.03
CA ASP A 18 9.93 -7.35 0.89
C ASP A 18 9.82 -6.32 2.01
N VAL A 19 9.58 -6.80 3.23
CA VAL A 19 9.34 -5.94 4.41
C VAL A 19 10.57 -5.10 4.76
N HIS A 20 11.77 -5.64 4.66
CA HIS A 20 13.00 -4.92 4.98
C HIS A 20 13.26 -3.78 3.99
N GLU A 21 13.05 -4.03 2.71
CA GLU A 21 13.14 -3.01 1.66
C GLU A 21 12.06 -1.94 1.84
N ALA A 22 10.85 -2.35 2.22
CA ALA A 22 9.76 -1.42 2.50
C ALA A 22 10.08 -0.51 3.68
N GLU A 23 10.70 -1.05 4.73
CA GLU A 23 11.15 -0.24 5.87
C GLU A 23 12.19 0.80 5.45
N ASP A 24 13.17 0.41 4.64
CA ASP A 24 14.20 1.32 4.13
C ASP A 24 13.58 2.44 3.27
N LEU A 25 12.63 2.11 2.42
CA LEU A 25 11.94 3.10 1.59
C LEU A 25 11.03 4.01 2.40
N MET A 26 10.43 3.52 3.47
CA MET A 26 9.67 4.35 4.42
C MET A 26 10.58 5.40 5.05
N ILE A 27 11.75 5.00 5.51
CA ILE A 27 12.74 5.91 6.09
C ILE A 27 13.18 6.95 5.05
N GLU A 28 13.44 6.52 3.83
CA GLU A 28 13.81 7.43 2.74
C GLU A 28 12.70 8.44 2.42
N ALA A 29 11.44 8.00 2.40
CA ALA A 29 10.29 8.89 2.17
C ALA A 29 10.20 9.98 3.23
N PHE A 30 10.32 9.63 4.50
CA PHE A 30 10.34 10.61 5.60
C PHE A 30 11.55 11.55 5.47
N SER A 31 12.71 11.03 5.15
CA SER A 31 13.93 11.82 4.98
C SER A 31 13.77 12.86 3.87
N GLN A 32 13.19 12.50 2.75
CA GLN A 32 12.94 13.43 1.64
C GLN A 32 11.96 14.54 2.03
N ILE A 33 10.93 14.21 2.81
CA ILE A 33 9.93 15.19 3.25
C ILE A 33 10.55 16.16 4.26
N PHE A 34 11.29 15.66 5.24
CA PHE A 34 11.93 16.51 6.24
C PHE A 34 13.08 17.36 5.70
N ALA A 35 13.67 16.96 4.58
CA ALA A 35 14.70 17.75 3.91
C ALA A 35 14.15 18.96 3.14
N LYS A 36 12.83 19.05 2.95
CA LYS A 36 12.22 20.18 2.25
C LYS A 36 12.19 21.44 3.11
N GLU A 37 12.64 22.54 2.53
CA GLU A 37 12.69 23.83 3.20
C GLU A 37 11.31 24.48 3.38
N ARG A 38 10.32 24.05 2.61
CA ARG A 38 8.97 24.62 2.67
C ARG A 38 8.07 23.75 3.54
N PRO A 39 7.40 24.33 4.56
CA PRO A 39 6.45 23.59 5.36
C PRO A 39 5.25 23.15 4.51
N ILE A 40 4.88 21.87 4.61
CA ILE A 40 3.66 21.36 4.02
C ILE A 40 2.55 21.67 5.01
N THR A 41 1.61 22.52 4.61
CA THR A 41 0.51 22.98 5.46
C THR A 41 -0.70 22.05 5.33
N GLY A 42 -1.28 21.67 6.47
CA GLY A 42 -2.47 20.82 6.54
C GLY A 42 -2.16 19.33 6.62
N GLU A 43 -2.84 18.64 7.53
CA GLU A 43 -2.64 17.20 7.75
C GLU A 43 -2.96 16.35 6.52
N GLY A 44 -4.04 16.69 5.80
CA GLY A 44 -4.42 15.97 4.58
C GLY A 44 -3.39 16.13 3.47
N SER A 45 -2.82 17.31 3.33
CA SER A 45 -1.78 17.58 2.32
C SER A 45 -0.46 16.89 2.65
N PHE A 46 -0.09 16.86 3.92
CA PHE A 46 1.10 16.13 4.39
C PHE A 46 0.97 14.64 4.09
N LYS A 47 -0.15 14.06 4.45
CA LYS A 47 -0.45 12.65 4.25
C LYS A 47 -0.40 12.27 2.76
N ALA A 48 -1.09 13.05 1.91
CA ALA A 48 -1.07 12.82 0.47
C ALA A 48 0.34 12.93 -0.11
N TYR A 49 1.11 13.90 0.33
CA TYR A 49 2.49 14.09 -0.11
C TYR A 49 3.39 12.94 0.32
N LEU A 50 3.25 12.48 1.56
CA LEU A 50 4.00 11.34 2.09
C LEU A 50 3.72 10.06 1.29
N TYR A 51 2.44 9.76 1.03
CA TYR A 51 2.07 8.58 0.25
C TYR A 51 2.53 8.67 -1.20
N LYS A 52 2.46 9.84 -1.81
CA LYS A 52 2.96 10.05 -3.17
C LYS A 52 4.47 9.84 -3.26
N THR A 53 5.22 10.36 -2.31
CA THR A 53 6.67 10.16 -2.24
C THR A 53 7.01 8.68 -2.05
N ALA A 54 6.36 8.01 -1.12
CA ALA A 54 6.54 6.58 -0.88
C ALA A 54 6.19 5.74 -2.12
N ARG A 55 5.09 6.07 -2.78
CA ARG A 55 4.67 5.40 -4.01
C ARG A 55 5.72 5.53 -5.12
N ASN A 56 6.22 6.73 -5.34
CA ASN A 56 7.24 6.98 -6.37
C ASN A 56 8.52 6.19 -6.09
N LEU A 57 8.95 6.13 -4.83
CA LEU A 57 10.10 5.34 -4.41
C LEU A 57 9.87 3.84 -4.63
N ALA A 58 8.70 3.35 -4.25
CA ALA A 58 8.33 1.94 -4.41
C ALA A 58 8.28 1.53 -5.88
N LEU A 59 7.71 2.38 -6.74
CA LEU A 59 7.64 2.09 -8.17
C LEU A 59 9.02 2.10 -8.83
N ARG A 60 9.89 3.02 -8.46
CA ARG A 60 11.28 3.03 -8.96
C ARG A 60 12.04 1.78 -8.53
N HIS A 61 11.91 1.39 -7.27
CA HIS A 61 12.54 0.20 -6.73
C HIS A 61 12.02 -1.05 -7.43
N SER A 62 10.73 -1.16 -7.62
CA SER A 62 10.09 -2.27 -8.32
C SER A 62 10.58 -2.40 -9.78
N LYS A 63 10.76 -1.28 -10.49
CA LYS A 63 11.32 -1.28 -11.85
C LYS A 63 12.76 -1.79 -11.87
N LYS A 64 13.61 -1.36 -10.94
CA LYS A 64 14.99 -1.85 -10.82
C LYS A 64 15.01 -3.36 -10.58
N HIS A 65 14.16 -3.85 -9.71
CA HIS A 65 14.07 -5.27 -9.39
C HIS A 65 13.47 -6.11 -10.51
N ARG A 66 12.57 -5.56 -11.33
CA ARG A 66 12.09 -6.27 -12.53
C ARG A 66 13.22 -6.58 -13.51
N HIS A 67 14.15 -5.65 -13.70
CA HIS A 67 15.33 -5.91 -14.53
C HIS A 67 16.21 -7.00 -13.94
N ILE A 68 16.37 -7.04 -12.63
CA ILE A 68 17.13 -8.08 -11.93
C ILE A 68 16.35 -9.40 -11.93
N PHE A 69 15.04 -9.38 -11.74
CA PHE A 69 14.18 -10.56 -11.75
C PHE A 69 14.12 -11.26 -13.11
N LEU A 70 14.13 -10.51 -14.21
CA LEU A 70 14.20 -11.09 -15.55
C LEU A 70 15.52 -11.86 -15.79
N TRP A 71 16.57 -11.50 -15.07
CA TRP A 71 17.85 -12.18 -15.09
C TRP A 71 17.92 -13.37 -14.12
N ILE A 72 17.12 -13.35 -13.06
CA ILE A 72 17.09 -14.34 -11.98
C ILE A 72 16.00 -15.40 -12.20
N ASP A 73 15.05 -15.16 -13.10
CA ASP A 73 13.98 -16.11 -13.45
C ASP A 73 14.50 -17.46 -13.98
N ASP A 74 15.77 -17.52 -14.36
CA ASP A 74 16.48 -18.76 -14.67
C ASP A 74 17.07 -19.47 -13.42
N LEU A 75 16.94 -18.88 -12.25
CA LEU A 75 17.36 -19.44 -10.97
C LEU A 75 16.11 -19.62 -10.11
N ASP A 76 15.80 -20.86 -9.74
CA ASP A 76 14.74 -21.21 -8.77
C ASP A 76 14.99 -20.51 -7.43
N PHE A 77 14.61 -19.25 -7.34
CA PHE A 77 14.70 -18.47 -6.12
C PHE A 77 13.34 -18.42 -5.47
N GLU A 78 13.15 -19.19 -4.40
CA GLU A 78 12.00 -19.02 -3.53
C GLU A 78 12.16 -17.68 -2.78
N LEU A 79 11.33 -16.70 -3.14
CA LEU A 79 11.22 -15.48 -2.37
C LEU A 79 10.77 -15.83 -0.95
N PRO A 80 11.46 -15.31 0.09
CA PRO A 80 10.99 -15.53 1.45
C PRO A 80 9.59 -14.93 1.60
N ASP A 81 8.63 -15.82 1.80
CA ASP A 81 7.21 -15.51 1.92
C ASP A 81 6.91 -14.95 3.33
N LYS A 82 7.63 -13.88 3.70
CA LYS A 82 7.27 -13.14 4.91
C LYS A 82 6.21 -12.12 4.57
N THR A 83 4.97 -12.57 4.65
CA THR A 83 3.83 -11.67 4.58
C THR A 83 3.80 -10.77 5.81
N LEU A 84 3.37 -9.53 5.66
CA LEU A 84 3.13 -8.62 6.79
C LEU A 84 2.19 -9.20 7.85
N ALA A 85 1.42 -10.22 7.48
CA ALA A 85 0.59 -10.97 8.41
C ALA A 85 1.38 -11.64 9.54
N GLU A 86 2.68 -11.91 9.34
CA GLU A 86 3.58 -12.45 10.35
C GLU A 86 4.20 -11.38 11.24
N THR A 87 4.11 -10.12 10.88
CA THR A 87 4.55 -9.01 11.71
C THR A 87 3.42 -8.60 12.68
N LYS A 88 3.77 -8.21 13.90
CA LYS A 88 2.82 -7.83 14.95
C LYS A 88 2.04 -6.53 14.67
N VAL A 89 1.82 -6.17 13.40
CA VAL A 89 1.16 -4.93 12.97
C VAL A 89 -0.35 -5.00 13.20
N PHE A 90 -0.92 -6.20 13.27
CA PHE A 90 -2.37 -6.39 13.30
C PHE A 90 -2.85 -6.69 14.72
N ARG A 91 -3.86 -5.93 15.16
CA ARG A 91 -4.40 -6.01 16.53
C ARG A 91 -5.23 -7.27 16.77
N ASN A 92 -5.81 -7.86 15.72
CA ASN A 92 -6.65 -9.05 15.85
C ASN A 92 -6.66 -9.85 14.55
N GLU A 93 -7.24 -11.04 14.61
CA GLU A 93 -7.36 -11.95 13.46
C GLU A 93 -8.18 -11.35 12.30
N ARG A 94 -9.15 -10.54 12.64
CA ARG A 94 -10.02 -9.90 11.66
C ARG A 94 -9.27 -8.89 10.79
N ASP A 95 -8.46 -8.04 11.41
CA ASP A 95 -7.57 -7.10 10.70
C ASP A 95 -6.60 -7.88 9.81
N ARG A 96 -6.01 -8.93 10.35
CA ARG A 96 -5.11 -9.80 9.62
C ARG A 96 -5.75 -10.38 8.34
N GLN A 97 -6.99 -10.88 8.45
CA GLN A 97 -7.72 -11.41 7.31
C GLN A 97 -8.01 -10.35 6.27
N LEU A 98 -8.40 -9.16 6.70
CA LEU A 98 -8.66 -8.03 5.81
C LEU A 98 -7.42 -7.62 5.03
N TYR A 99 -6.30 -7.43 5.71
CA TYR A 99 -5.04 -7.04 5.06
C TYR A 99 -4.50 -8.15 4.15
N ALA A 100 -4.64 -9.40 4.54
CA ALA A 100 -4.27 -10.53 3.68
C ALA A 100 -5.11 -10.57 2.39
N ALA A 101 -6.41 -10.29 2.51
CA ALA A 101 -7.31 -10.22 1.34
C ALA A 101 -6.97 -9.03 0.44
N LEU A 102 -6.61 -7.88 1.03
CA LEU A 102 -6.14 -6.72 0.27
C LEU A 102 -4.90 -7.04 -0.56
N ASP A 103 -3.97 -7.81 -0.01
CA ASP A 103 -2.76 -8.23 -0.72
C ASP A 103 -3.04 -9.12 -1.94
N LYS A 104 -4.19 -9.76 -2.01
CA LYS A 104 -4.61 -10.60 -3.15
C LYS A 104 -5.23 -9.79 -4.28
N LEU A 105 -5.56 -8.54 -4.05
CA LEU A 105 -6.10 -7.66 -5.08
C LEU A 105 -5.01 -7.26 -6.08
N LYS A 106 -5.44 -6.88 -7.28
CA LYS A 106 -4.56 -6.21 -8.22
C LYS A 106 -3.99 -4.95 -7.56
N PRO A 107 -2.71 -4.60 -7.80
CA PRO A 107 -2.07 -3.48 -7.10
C PRO A 107 -2.84 -2.17 -7.15
N GLU A 108 -3.43 -1.83 -8.28
CA GLU A 108 -4.23 -0.60 -8.42
C GLU A 108 -5.51 -0.62 -7.58
N TYR A 109 -6.19 -1.75 -7.52
CA TYR A 109 -7.40 -1.90 -6.70
C TYR A 109 -7.06 -1.83 -5.22
N ARG A 110 -6.02 -2.54 -4.82
CA ARG A 110 -5.50 -2.53 -3.46
C ARG A 110 -5.18 -1.11 -3.01
N GLU A 111 -4.42 -0.38 -3.82
CA GLU A 111 -4.01 0.99 -3.53
C GLU A 111 -5.20 1.92 -3.37
N ALA A 112 -6.13 1.92 -4.33
CA ALA A 112 -7.30 2.80 -4.30
C ALA A 112 -8.19 2.52 -3.09
N VAL A 113 -8.48 1.26 -2.80
CA VAL A 113 -9.29 0.87 -1.64
C VAL A 113 -8.58 1.26 -0.34
N TYR A 114 -7.29 1.01 -0.26
CA TYR A 114 -6.48 1.35 0.90
C TYR A 114 -6.50 2.86 1.19
N LEU A 115 -6.23 3.68 0.18
CA LEU A 115 -6.17 5.14 0.36
C LEU A 115 -7.52 5.74 0.76
N ILE A 116 -8.60 5.25 0.20
CA ILE A 116 -9.95 5.81 0.48
C ILE A 116 -10.52 5.30 1.80
N TYR A 117 -10.45 4.00 2.06
CA TYR A 117 -11.13 3.41 3.22
C TYR A 117 -10.26 3.27 4.46
N LEU A 118 -9.00 2.92 4.32
CA LEU A 118 -8.12 2.74 5.48
C LEU A 118 -7.42 4.02 5.88
N GLU A 119 -7.00 4.81 4.89
CA GLU A 119 -6.36 6.10 5.14
C GLU A 119 -7.32 7.28 5.13
N GLU A 120 -8.58 7.04 4.81
CA GLU A 120 -9.65 8.05 4.80
C GLU A 120 -9.31 9.28 3.93
N MET A 121 -8.59 9.07 2.85
CA MET A 121 -8.26 10.12 1.90
C MET A 121 -9.47 10.56 1.09
N SER A 122 -9.52 11.85 0.73
CA SER A 122 -10.47 12.33 -0.27
C SER A 122 -10.13 11.73 -1.65
N TYR A 123 -11.11 11.64 -2.52
CA TYR A 123 -10.87 11.21 -3.91
C TYR A 123 -9.85 12.12 -4.60
N ARG A 124 -9.89 13.42 -4.30
CA ARG A 124 -8.94 14.39 -4.83
C ARG A 124 -7.50 14.06 -4.42
N ASN A 125 -7.29 13.80 -3.15
CA ASN A 125 -5.95 13.48 -2.62
C ASN A 125 -5.47 12.12 -3.13
N ALA A 126 -6.32 11.12 -3.16
CA ALA A 126 -5.98 9.81 -3.72
C ALA A 126 -5.65 9.90 -5.21
N ALA A 127 -6.37 10.71 -5.97
CA ALA A 127 -6.09 10.98 -7.38
C ALA A 127 -4.69 11.59 -7.56
N ALA A 128 -4.33 12.55 -6.70
CA ALA A 128 -2.99 13.16 -6.72
C ALA A 128 -1.90 12.13 -6.39
N VAL A 129 -2.13 11.27 -5.40
CA VAL A 129 -1.17 10.20 -5.02
C VAL A 129 -0.96 9.23 -6.17
N MET A 130 -2.03 8.77 -6.80
CA MET A 130 -1.97 7.75 -7.85
C MET A 130 -1.73 8.30 -9.26
N SER A 131 -1.65 9.61 -9.43
CA SER A 131 -1.53 10.27 -10.73
C SER A 131 -2.67 9.87 -11.67
N LYS A 132 -3.89 9.88 -11.15
CA LYS A 132 -5.13 9.53 -11.88
C LYS A 132 -6.18 10.61 -11.66
N SER A 133 -7.26 10.56 -12.43
CA SER A 133 -8.42 11.43 -12.21
C SER A 133 -9.27 10.92 -11.04
N GLU A 134 -10.07 11.78 -10.45
CA GLU A 134 -11.02 11.38 -9.41
C GLU A 134 -12.00 10.31 -9.91
N HIS A 135 -12.45 10.44 -11.16
CA HIS A 135 -13.33 9.46 -11.78
C HIS A 135 -12.67 8.08 -11.89
N GLN A 136 -11.40 8.03 -12.27
CA GLN A 136 -10.64 6.78 -12.32
C GLN A 136 -10.51 6.17 -10.92
N ILE A 137 -10.26 6.98 -9.89
CA ILE A 137 -10.20 6.49 -8.50
C ILE A 137 -11.55 5.88 -8.08
N LYS A 138 -12.67 6.54 -8.37
CA LYS A 138 -14.00 6.02 -8.05
C LYS A 138 -14.24 4.66 -8.68
N ASN A 139 -13.85 4.49 -9.95
CA ASN A 139 -13.97 3.23 -10.66
C ASN A 139 -13.09 2.13 -10.04
N LEU A 140 -11.84 2.46 -9.69
CA LEU A 140 -10.93 1.53 -9.05
C LEU A 140 -11.44 1.08 -7.68
N VAL A 141 -11.96 2.01 -6.89
CA VAL A 141 -12.54 1.72 -5.58
C VAL A 141 -13.75 0.80 -5.72
N TYR A 142 -14.64 1.10 -6.65
CA TYR A 142 -15.83 0.27 -6.88
C TYR A 142 -15.46 -1.17 -7.25
N ARG A 143 -14.58 -1.34 -8.23
CA ARG A 143 -14.12 -2.65 -8.67
C ARG A 143 -13.29 -3.36 -7.60
N GLY A 144 -12.45 -2.61 -6.91
CA GLY A 144 -11.63 -3.13 -5.81
C GLY A 144 -12.47 -3.65 -4.67
N LYS A 145 -13.52 -2.93 -4.28
CA LYS A 145 -14.46 -3.38 -3.25
C LYS A 145 -15.17 -4.68 -3.64
N GLN A 146 -15.60 -4.79 -4.88
CA GLN A 146 -16.25 -6.01 -5.36
C GLN A 146 -15.30 -7.20 -5.31
N SER A 147 -14.07 -7.02 -5.75
CA SER A 147 -13.04 -8.06 -5.71
C SER A 147 -12.69 -8.45 -4.28
N LEU A 148 -12.55 -7.48 -3.40
CA LEU A 148 -12.26 -7.69 -1.98
C LEU A 148 -13.38 -8.49 -1.31
N LYS A 149 -14.62 -8.11 -1.55
CA LYS A 149 -15.79 -8.80 -1.02
C LYS A 149 -15.81 -10.27 -1.46
N ALA A 150 -15.56 -10.53 -2.75
CA ALA A 150 -15.51 -11.89 -3.27
C ALA A 150 -14.41 -12.73 -2.61
N ILE A 151 -13.23 -12.17 -2.40
CA ILE A 151 -12.12 -12.85 -1.73
C ILE A 151 -12.47 -13.16 -0.27
N LEU A 152 -13.02 -12.19 0.45
CA LEU A 152 -13.41 -12.37 1.85
C LEU A 152 -14.50 -13.43 2.01
N GLU A 153 -15.49 -13.45 1.12
CA GLU A 153 -16.55 -14.48 1.13
C GLU A 153 -16.00 -15.88 0.88
N GLN A 154 -15.04 -16.02 -0.04
CA GLN A 154 -14.39 -17.30 -0.31
C GLN A 154 -13.58 -17.81 0.89
N GLU A 155 -13.05 -16.90 1.70
CA GLU A 155 -12.27 -17.25 2.88
C GLU A 155 -13.12 -17.44 4.15
N GLY A 156 -14.44 -17.34 4.03
CA GLY A 156 -15.36 -17.53 5.15
C GLY A 156 -15.36 -16.36 6.14
N PHE A 157 -15.00 -15.15 5.68
CA PHE A 157 -15.03 -13.96 6.51
C PHE A 157 -16.48 -13.58 6.83
N GLU A 158 -16.80 -13.52 8.13
CA GLU A 158 -18.10 -13.05 8.58
C GLU A 158 -18.07 -11.54 8.81
N TYR A 159 -18.94 -10.85 8.09
CA TYR A 159 -19.13 -9.41 8.33
C TYR A 159 -19.85 -9.25 9.65
N ALA A 160 -19.38 -8.31 10.49
CA ALA A 160 -20.17 -7.93 11.65
C ALA A 160 -21.45 -7.24 11.14
N ASP A 161 -22.58 -7.78 11.50
CA ASP A 161 -23.86 -7.08 11.32
C ASP A 161 -23.81 -5.79 12.15
N GLU A 162 -23.89 -4.68 11.47
CA GLU A 162 -24.04 -3.39 12.14
C GLU A 162 -25.47 -3.24 12.68
#